data_16bb643bbf815f2f9fdcba179584b369
#
_entry.id   16bb643bbf815f2f9fdcba179584b369
#
_cell.length_a   1.000
_cell.length_b   1.000
_cell.length_c   1.000
_cell.angle_alpha   90.00
_cell.angle_beta   90.00
_cell.angle_gamma   90.00
#
_symmetry.space_group_name_H-M   'P 1'
#
loop_
_entity.id
_entity.type
_entity.pdbx_description
1 polymer ?
#
loop_
_entity_poly.entity_id
_entity_poly.type
_entity_poly.pdbx_seq_one_letter_code
_entity_poly.pdbx_strand_id
1 'polypeptide(L)'
;MCIRDRSHMGQFFVSGGRETELSLEKIIPLDFKEIKLNQSKYSFLINDEGGVIDDLIITIVENGFNIILNAACKDNDIKEIAKCLNSESKYELRKDLSLIALQGPKAETILESIIKGVKELKFMNGNYFKFLEKKIYITRSGYTGEDGFEISVPNVIVENLIKLLTDKDAKPIGLGARDTLRLEAGLCLYGHELNQEINPIQANLKWAISKKRRETGGFKGWENIKKDLQNGVSKIRVGVKPAGKIIAREGTKIYSNTGEEIGIITSGTYGPSVNSPVAMGYVKSKFSEIDNKILIEVRGKKHEAKVSKLPFYKKSYVK
;
A
#
# COMPACT_ATOMS: atom_id res chain seq x y z
N MET A 1 -2.70 -8.73 -18.60
CA MET A 1 -2.05 -9.23 -17.37
C MET A 1 -0.59 -8.82 -17.31
N CYS A 2 -0.08 -8.51 -16.12
CA CYS A 2 1.29 -8.08 -15.97
C CYS A 2 2.05 -8.87 -14.88
N ILE A 3 3.36 -9.01 -15.09
CA ILE A 3 4.33 -9.51 -14.14
C ILE A 3 5.35 -8.41 -13.83
N ARG A 4 5.74 -8.30 -12.57
CA ARG A 4 6.75 -7.35 -12.14
C ARG A 4 7.66 -7.93 -11.07
N ASP A 5 8.95 -7.71 -11.24
CA ASP A 5 9.94 -7.93 -10.18
C ASP A 5 9.82 -6.82 -9.11
N ARG A 6 9.62 -7.24 -7.86
CA ARG A 6 9.56 -6.41 -6.65
C ARG A 6 10.67 -6.76 -5.65
N SER A 7 11.70 -7.48 -6.05
CA SER A 7 12.77 -7.97 -5.19
C SER A 7 13.60 -6.85 -4.53
N HIS A 8 13.44 -5.61 -5.00
CA HIS A 8 14.01 -4.43 -4.33
C HIS A 8 13.32 -4.10 -3.00
N MET A 9 12.09 -4.55 -2.78
CA MET A 9 11.38 -4.40 -1.49
C MET A 9 11.99 -5.28 -0.42
N GLY A 10 11.88 -4.85 0.84
CA GLY A 10 12.35 -5.65 1.96
C GLY A 10 11.38 -6.78 2.29
N GLN A 11 11.84 -8.03 2.24
CA GLN A 11 11.14 -9.17 2.80
C GLN A 11 11.75 -9.43 4.18
N PHE A 12 11.09 -8.93 5.21
CA PHE A 12 11.58 -8.95 6.58
C PHE A 12 10.78 -9.95 7.40
N PHE A 13 11.48 -10.85 8.08
CA PHE A 13 10.87 -11.84 8.96
C PHE A 13 11.20 -11.53 10.42
N VAL A 14 10.18 -11.55 11.27
CA VAL A 14 10.32 -11.45 12.72
C VAL A 14 9.75 -12.69 13.34
N SER A 15 10.57 -13.46 14.09
CA SER A 15 10.12 -14.62 14.83
C SER A 15 9.84 -14.26 16.28
N GLY A 16 8.85 -14.91 16.86
CA GLY A 16 8.49 -14.77 18.26
C GLY A 16 7.00 -14.98 18.50
N GLY A 17 6.64 -15.05 19.77
CA GLY A 17 5.28 -15.27 20.23
C GLY A 17 4.57 -13.98 20.66
N ARG A 18 3.72 -14.08 21.69
CA ARG A 18 2.87 -13.01 22.19
C ARG A 18 3.63 -11.75 22.58
N GLU A 19 4.78 -11.86 23.21
CA GLU A 19 5.59 -10.70 23.62
C GLU A 19 6.13 -9.93 22.40
N THR A 20 6.42 -10.62 21.31
CA THR A 20 6.79 -10.00 20.02
C THR A 20 5.60 -9.25 19.41
N GLU A 21 4.39 -9.83 19.44
CA GLU A 21 3.16 -9.13 19.03
C GLU A 21 2.98 -7.83 19.80
N LEU A 22 3.06 -7.88 21.14
CA LEU A 22 2.94 -6.70 22.00
C LEU A 22 4.01 -5.64 21.72
N SER A 23 5.20 -6.07 21.34
CA SER A 23 6.27 -5.17 20.93
C SER A 23 5.96 -4.47 19.60
N LEU A 24 5.49 -5.21 18.61
CA LEU A 24 5.08 -4.66 17.30
C LEU A 24 3.85 -3.76 17.45
N GLU A 25 2.89 -4.09 18.30
CA GLU A 25 1.70 -3.29 18.59
C GLU A 25 2.01 -1.87 19.11
N LYS A 26 3.23 -1.62 19.63
CA LYS A 26 3.66 -0.29 20.08
C LYS A 26 3.92 0.69 18.93
N ILE A 27 4.26 0.18 17.74
CA ILE A 27 4.63 1.01 16.59
C ILE A 27 3.77 0.75 15.34
N ILE A 28 3.06 -0.38 15.31
CA ILE A 28 2.11 -0.75 14.24
C ILE A 28 0.71 -0.75 14.86
N PRO A 29 -0.23 0.09 14.40
CA PRO A 29 -1.53 0.26 15.04
C PRO A 29 -2.51 -0.87 14.69
N LEU A 30 -2.08 -2.12 14.86
CA LEU A 30 -2.86 -3.34 14.68
C LEU A 30 -3.14 -4.03 16.02
N ASP A 31 -4.22 -4.75 16.12
CA ASP A 31 -4.46 -5.77 17.14
C ASP A 31 -4.18 -7.14 16.52
N PHE A 32 -3.01 -7.71 16.83
CA PHE A 32 -2.59 -8.99 16.24
C PHE A 32 -3.46 -10.16 16.67
N LYS A 33 -4.19 -10.07 17.79
CA LYS A 33 -5.15 -11.09 18.21
C LYS A 33 -6.33 -11.28 17.24
N GLU A 34 -6.65 -10.24 16.47
CA GLU A 34 -7.74 -10.28 15.48
C GLU A 34 -7.29 -10.79 14.10
N ILE A 35 -5.98 -11.02 13.91
CA ILE A 35 -5.41 -11.43 12.63
C ILE A 35 -5.19 -12.94 12.65
N LYS A 36 -5.75 -13.63 11.67
CA LYS A 36 -5.63 -15.09 11.55
C LYS A 36 -4.28 -15.49 10.96
N LEU A 37 -3.89 -16.74 11.21
CA LEU A 37 -2.72 -17.33 10.54
C LEU A 37 -2.86 -17.21 9.02
N ASN A 38 -1.77 -16.83 8.35
CA ASN A 38 -1.69 -16.56 6.91
C ASN A 38 -2.56 -15.39 6.41
N GLN A 39 -3.11 -14.59 7.29
CA GLN A 39 -3.80 -13.35 6.93
C GLN A 39 -2.82 -12.18 6.93
N SER A 40 -2.89 -11.39 5.87
CA SER A 40 -2.12 -10.16 5.70
C SER A 40 -2.94 -8.92 6.08
N LYS A 41 -2.27 -7.91 6.61
CA LYS A 41 -2.84 -6.58 6.88
C LYS A 41 -1.92 -5.50 6.34
N TYR A 42 -2.52 -4.50 5.72
CA TYR A 42 -1.86 -3.24 5.42
C TYR A 42 -1.92 -2.35 6.66
N SER A 43 -0.80 -1.78 7.05
CA SER A 43 -0.71 -0.86 8.17
C SER A 43 0.54 0.04 8.03
N PHE A 44 0.97 0.65 9.13
CA PHE A 44 2.02 1.67 9.16
C PHE A 44 2.99 1.44 10.30
N LEU A 45 4.22 1.92 10.12
CA LEU A 45 5.08 2.33 11.21
C LEU A 45 4.75 3.79 11.53
N ILE A 46 4.46 4.08 12.81
CA ILE A 46 4.02 5.40 13.27
C ILE A 46 5.10 6.01 14.17
N ASN A 47 5.40 7.30 13.97
CA ASN A 47 6.28 8.08 14.84
C ASN A 47 5.55 8.64 16.07
N ASP A 48 6.27 9.30 16.97
CA ASP A 48 5.73 9.82 18.22
C ASP A 48 4.71 10.96 18.00
N GLU A 49 4.78 11.68 16.89
CA GLU A 49 3.85 12.72 16.48
C GLU A 49 2.60 12.18 15.75
N GLY A 50 2.54 10.88 15.45
CA GLY A 50 1.45 10.23 14.74
C GLY A 50 1.62 10.20 13.23
N GLY A 51 2.72 10.70 12.70
CA GLY A 51 3.05 10.64 11.27
C GLY A 51 3.50 9.26 10.83
N VAL A 52 3.39 8.99 9.55
CA VAL A 52 3.73 7.69 8.96
C VAL A 52 5.23 7.65 8.64
N ILE A 53 5.97 6.77 9.32
CA ILE A 53 7.39 6.48 9.02
C ILE A 53 7.50 5.70 7.71
N ASP A 54 6.66 4.68 7.55
CA ASP A 54 6.45 3.93 6.30
C ASP A 54 5.14 3.14 6.36
N ASP A 55 4.63 2.74 5.21
CA ASP A 55 3.52 1.80 5.09
C ASP A 55 4.02 0.40 4.73
N LEU A 56 3.36 -0.61 5.27
CA LEU A 56 3.81 -2.00 5.17
C LEU A 56 2.65 -2.99 5.03
N ILE A 57 2.99 -4.19 4.58
CA ILE A 57 2.11 -5.36 4.66
C ILE A 57 2.71 -6.33 5.69
N ILE A 58 1.93 -6.69 6.70
CA ILE A 58 2.32 -7.70 7.68
C ILE A 58 1.41 -8.91 7.59
N THR A 59 2.01 -10.10 7.61
CA THR A 59 1.31 -11.37 7.54
C THR A 59 1.71 -12.24 8.72
N ILE A 60 0.73 -12.72 9.49
CA ILE A 60 1.00 -13.72 10.53
C ILE A 60 1.28 -15.06 9.86
N VAL A 61 2.43 -15.64 10.13
CA VAL A 61 2.82 -16.97 9.66
C VAL A 61 3.18 -17.85 10.83
N GLU A 62 3.38 -19.13 10.56
CA GLU A 62 3.86 -20.05 11.59
C GLU A 62 5.19 -19.54 12.18
N ASN A 63 5.23 -19.39 13.49
CA ASN A 63 6.37 -18.91 14.29
C ASN A 63 6.77 -17.43 14.08
N GLY A 64 5.90 -16.57 13.55
CA GLY A 64 6.23 -15.15 13.43
C GLY A 64 5.46 -14.37 12.39
N PHE A 65 6.15 -13.38 11.81
CA PHE A 65 5.56 -12.35 10.96
C PHE A 65 6.42 -12.16 9.71
N ASN A 66 5.81 -12.27 8.54
CA ASN A 66 6.39 -11.77 7.29
C ASN A 66 5.97 -10.32 7.10
N ILE A 67 6.93 -9.42 6.92
CA ILE A 67 6.69 -7.98 6.73
C ILE A 67 7.31 -7.57 5.40
N ILE A 68 6.51 -6.97 4.53
CA ILE A 68 6.99 -6.38 3.28
C ILE A 68 7.15 -4.88 3.50
N LEU A 69 8.38 -4.40 3.35
CA LEU A 69 8.81 -3.03 3.56
C LEU A 69 9.10 -2.33 2.23
N ASN A 70 8.88 -1.02 2.15
CA ASN A 70 9.21 -0.25 0.97
C ASN A 70 10.72 -0.17 0.75
N ALA A 71 11.16 -0.25 -0.50
CA ALA A 71 12.56 -0.37 -0.87
C ALA A 71 13.45 0.77 -0.34
N ALA A 72 12.95 2.01 -0.43
CA ALA A 72 13.69 3.19 0.01
C ALA A 72 13.77 3.32 1.55
N CYS A 73 12.80 2.75 2.28
CA CYS A 73 12.65 2.92 3.72
C CYS A 73 13.15 1.72 4.52
N LYS A 74 13.32 0.55 3.91
CA LYS A 74 13.54 -0.74 4.58
C LYS A 74 14.64 -0.75 5.64
N ASP A 75 15.75 -0.04 5.42
CA ASP A 75 16.87 -0.02 6.38
C ASP A 75 16.53 0.80 7.63
N ASN A 76 15.75 1.88 7.47
CA ASN A 76 15.21 2.67 8.56
C ASN A 76 14.10 1.90 9.29
N ASP A 77 13.20 1.27 8.55
CA ASP A 77 12.07 0.51 9.10
C ASP A 77 12.55 -0.65 9.97
N ILE A 78 13.57 -1.39 9.48
CA ILE A 78 14.20 -2.48 10.25
C ILE A 78 14.76 -1.94 11.58
N LYS A 79 15.42 -0.76 11.56
CA LYS A 79 15.95 -0.14 12.78
C LYS A 79 14.83 0.26 13.74
N GLU A 80 13.75 0.86 13.24
CA GLU A 80 12.61 1.26 14.08
C GLU A 80 11.88 0.04 14.67
N ILE A 81 11.68 -1.02 13.88
CA ILE A 81 11.12 -2.28 14.36
C ILE A 81 12.04 -2.90 15.41
N ALA A 82 13.33 -3.03 15.13
CA ALA A 82 14.30 -3.67 16.02
C ALA A 82 14.39 -2.98 17.39
N LYS A 83 14.27 -1.64 17.45
CA LYS A 83 14.26 -0.88 18.72
C LYS A 83 13.07 -1.25 19.61
N CYS A 84 11.97 -1.71 19.05
CA CYS A 84 10.75 -2.05 19.79
C CYS A 84 10.68 -3.52 20.20
N LEU A 85 11.45 -4.39 19.52
CA LEU A 85 11.43 -5.82 19.78
C LEU A 85 12.02 -6.16 21.15
N ASN A 86 11.49 -7.21 21.79
CA ASN A 86 12.03 -7.75 23.03
C ASN A 86 13.24 -8.67 22.77
N SER A 87 13.92 -9.08 23.82
CA SER A 87 15.13 -9.92 23.75
C SER A 87 14.90 -11.33 23.20
N GLU A 88 13.67 -11.83 23.20
CA GLU A 88 13.31 -13.16 22.70
C GLU A 88 13.03 -13.16 21.20
N SER A 89 12.72 -11.98 20.64
CA SER A 89 12.45 -11.82 19.22
C SER A 89 13.73 -11.94 18.40
N LYS A 90 13.65 -12.66 17.29
CA LYS A 90 14.71 -12.69 16.28
C LYS A 90 14.16 -12.12 14.99
N TYR A 91 15.02 -11.50 14.20
CA TYR A 91 14.60 -10.97 12.91
C TYR A 91 15.65 -11.19 11.83
N GLU A 92 15.20 -11.22 10.59
CA GLU A 92 16.03 -11.48 9.43
C GLU A 92 15.50 -10.73 8.19
N LEU A 93 16.36 -10.06 7.48
CA LEU A 93 16.08 -9.58 6.12
C LEU A 93 16.39 -10.69 5.12
N ARG A 94 15.35 -11.25 4.51
CA ARG A 94 15.42 -12.40 3.61
C ARG A 94 15.97 -11.99 2.23
N LYS A 95 17.30 -11.90 2.12
CA LYS A 95 18.00 -11.56 0.88
C LYS A 95 18.08 -12.73 -0.13
N ASP A 96 17.76 -13.92 0.33
CA ASP A 96 17.72 -15.16 -0.45
C ASP A 96 16.43 -15.32 -1.28
N LEU A 97 15.46 -14.41 -1.08
CA LEU A 97 14.15 -14.45 -1.72
C LEU A 97 13.95 -13.28 -2.69
N SER A 98 13.41 -13.58 -3.85
CA SER A 98 12.82 -12.62 -4.78
C SER A 98 11.34 -12.45 -4.51
N LEU A 99 10.78 -11.27 -4.81
CA LEU A 99 9.34 -10.98 -4.73
C LEU A 99 8.81 -10.67 -6.11
N ILE A 100 7.91 -11.49 -6.62
CA ILE A 100 7.30 -11.35 -7.95
C ILE A 100 5.81 -11.03 -7.81
N ALA A 101 5.34 -9.98 -8.46
CA ALA A 101 3.92 -9.64 -8.52
C ALA A 101 3.34 -10.08 -9.88
N LEU A 102 2.31 -10.91 -9.86
CA LEU A 102 1.50 -11.29 -11.02
C LEU A 102 0.11 -10.70 -10.83
N GLN A 103 -0.30 -9.77 -11.71
CA GLN A 103 -1.49 -8.94 -11.50
C GLN A 103 -2.39 -8.90 -12.73
N GLY A 104 -3.70 -8.85 -12.52
CA GLY A 104 -4.71 -8.68 -13.54
C GLY A 104 -5.71 -9.84 -13.62
N PRO A 105 -6.79 -9.71 -14.42
CA PRO A 105 -7.96 -10.60 -14.38
C PRO A 105 -7.67 -12.06 -14.75
N LYS A 106 -6.55 -12.36 -15.39
CA LYS A 106 -6.13 -13.74 -15.72
C LYS A 106 -5.06 -14.30 -14.75
N ALA A 107 -4.70 -13.54 -13.68
CA ALA A 107 -3.63 -13.93 -12.76
C ALA A 107 -3.90 -15.29 -12.11
N GLU A 108 -5.13 -15.49 -11.62
CA GLU A 108 -5.57 -16.75 -11.01
C GLU A 108 -5.42 -17.92 -11.98
N THR A 109 -6.00 -17.81 -13.18
CA THR A 109 -5.98 -18.89 -14.18
C THR A 109 -4.55 -19.29 -14.56
N ILE A 110 -3.67 -18.31 -14.74
CA ILE A 110 -2.27 -18.58 -15.13
C ILE A 110 -1.52 -19.20 -13.96
N LEU A 111 -1.61 -18.61 -12.77
CA LEU A 111 -0.85 -19.14 -11.64
C LEU A 111 -1.33 -20.52 -11.22
N GLU A 112 -2.65 -20.76 -11.21
CA GLU A 112 -3.25 -22.07 -10.90
C GLU A 112 -2.79 -23.16 -11.88
N SER A 113 -2.50 -22.80 -13.15
CA SER A 113 -1.98 -23.76 -14.15
C SER A 113 -0.53 -24.19 -13.88
N ILE A 114 0.21 -23.41 -13.09
CA ILE A 114 1.62 -23.65 -12.74
C ILE A 114 1.72 -24.21 -11.31
N ILE A 115 0.98 -23.61 -10.37
CA ILE A 115 1.00 -23.93 -8.95
C ILE A 115 -0.43 -24.18 -8.50
N LYS A 116 -0.75 -25.44 -8.24
CA LYS A 116 -2.12 -25.86 -7.87
C LYS A 116 -2.50 -25.37 -6.48
N GLY A 117 -3.77 -25.01 -6.31
CA GLY A 117 -4.38 -24.59 -5.05
C GLY A 117 -4.29 -23.09 -4.78
N VAL A 118 -3.67 -22.28 -5.64
CA VAL A 118 -3.61 -20.83 -5.43
C VAL A 118 -4.97 -20.15 -5.55
N LYS A 119 -5.91 -20.72 -6.28
CA LYS A 119 -7.29 -20.23 -6.41
C LYS A 119 -8.06 -20.25 -5.09
N GLU A 120 -7.67 -21.09 -4.13
CA GLU A 120 -8.28 -21.18 -2.80
C GLU A 120 -7.94 -19.97 -1.90
N LEU A 121 -6.88 -19.23 -2.27
CA LEU A 121 -6.49 -18.03 -1.54
C LEU A 121 -7.53 -16.94 -1.71
N LYS A 122 -7.95 -16.34 -0.59
CA LYS A 122 -8.75 -15.12 -0.56
C LYS A 122 -7.87 -13.87 -0.56
N PHE A 123 -8.44 -12.73 -0.93
CA PHE A 123 -7.72 -11.46 -0.88
C PHE A 123 -7.13 -11.20 0.52
N MET A 124 -5.88 -10.76 0.56
CA MET A 124 -5.08 -10.55 1.78
C MET A 124 -4.91 -11.83 2.61
N ASN A 125 -4.86 -12.99 1.96
CA ASN A 125 -4.43 -14.25 2.57
C ASN A 125 -3.31 -14.86 1.74
N GLY A 126 -2.47 -15.62 2.41
CA GLY A 126 -1.36 -16.33 1.79
C GLY A 126 -1.28 -17.77 2.25
N ASN A 127 -0.41 -18.52 1.62
CA ASN A 127 -0.03 -19.86 2.06
C ASN A 127 1.33 -20.25 1.47
N TYR A 128 1.89 -21.30 2.03
CA TYR A 128 3.07 -21.96 1.47
C TYR A 128 2.66 -22.95 0.37
N PHE A 129 3.41 -22.92 -0.72
CA PHE A 129 3.26 -23.83 -1.85
C PHE A 129 4.61 -24.45 -2.20
N LYS A 130 4.61 -25.48 -3.05
CA LYS A 130 5.79 -26.14 -3.55
C LYS A 130 5.96 -25.79 -5.05
N PHE A 131 7.14 -25.34 -5.41
CA PHE A 131 7.51 -25.08 -6.80
C PHE A 131 8.96 -25.55 -7.02
N LEU A 132 9.20 -26.43 -8.01
CA LEU A 132 10.51 -27.04 -8.27
C LEU A 132 11.21 -27.54 -6.99
N GLU A 133 10.49 -28.34 -6.21
CA GLU A 133 10.94 -28.92 -4.91
C GLU A 133 11.31 -27.88 -3.82
N LYS A 134 11.13 -26.60 -4.08
CA LYS A 134 11.35 -25.52 -3.11
C LYS A 134 10.04 -25.03 -2.52
N LYS A 135 10.09 -24.63 -1.23
CA LYS A 135 8.98 -23.96 -0.55
C LYS A 135 8.95 -22.48 -0.99
N ILE A 136 7.81 -22.02 -1.42
CA ILE A 136 7.54 -20.61 -1.78
C ILE A 136 6.35 -20.12 -0.97
N TYR A 137 6.22 -18.80 -0.79
CA TYR A 137 5.07 -18.21 -0.13
C TYR A 137 4.31 -17.34 -1.11
N ILE A 138 3.00 -17.54 -1.22
CA ILE A 138 2.14 -16.81 -2.16
C ILE A 138 1.05 -16.12 -1.37
N THR A 139 0.88 -14.81 -1.57
CA THR A 139 -0.26 -14.04 -1.07
C THR A 139 -1.14 -13.61 -2.24
N ARG A 140 -2.47 -13.65 -2.06
CA ARG A 140 -3.40 -13.02 -3.01
C ARG A 140 -3.54 -11.56 -2.64
N SER A 141 -2.69 -10.75 -3.21
CA SER A 141 -2.50 -9.33 -2.91
C SER A 141 -1.89 -8.59 -4.09
N GLY A 142 -1.83 -7.27 -4.03
CA GLY A 142 -1.22 -6.48 -5.07
C GLY A 142 -1.41 -4.98 -4.89
N TYR A 143 -0.84 -4.23 -5.84
CA TYR A 143 -0.80 -2.77 -5.82
C TYR A 143 -1.34 -2.16 -7.13
N THR A 144 -2.37 -2.78 -7.69
CA THR A 144 -2.93 -2.42 -9.01
C THR A 144 -4.44 -2.16 -9.01
N GLY A 145 -5.14 -2.53 -7.93
CA GLY A 145 -6.59 -2.51 -7.89
C GLY A 145 -7.26 -3.69 -8.60
N GLU A 146 -6.47 -4.51 -9.30
CA GLU A 146 -6.89 -5.77 -9.91
C GLU A 146 -6.55 -6.95 -9.01
N ASP A 147 -7.20 -8.09 -9.26
CA ASP A 147 -6.85 -9.36 -8.63
C ASP A 147 -5.45 -9.80 -9.03
N GLY A 148 -4.76 -10.49 -8.13
CA GLY A 148 -3.40 -10.94 -8.39
C GLY A 148 -2.70 -11.49 -7.17
N PHE A 149 -1.44 -11.86 -7.37
CA PHE A 149 -0.62 -12.54 -6.39
C PHE A 149 0.74 -11.88 -6.25
N GLU A 150 1.27 -11.93 -5.04
CA GLU A 150 2.67 -11.64 -4.73
C GLU A 150 3.34 -12.94 -4.29
N ILE A 151 4.42 -13.29 -4.97
CA ILE A 151 5.09 -14.59 -4.86
C ILE A 151 6.49 -14.37 -4.32
N SER A 152 6.73 -14.81 -3.10
CA SER A 152 8.04 -14.87 -2.46
C SER A 152 8.70 -16.21 -2.82
N VAL A 153 9.78 -16.15 -3.59
CA VAL A 153 10.41 -17.31 -4.21
C VAL A 153 11.93 -17.27 -4.04
N PRO A 154 12.60 -18.40 -3.75
CA PRO A 154 14.07 -18.45 -3.71
C PRO A 154 14.72 -17.94 -4.99
N ASN A 155 15.77 -17.11 -4.84
CA ASN A 155 16.50 -16.50 -5.96
C ASN A 155 16.95 -17.53 -6.99
N VAL A 156 17.34 -18.73 -6.54
CA VAL A 156 17.87 -19.79 -7.40
C VAL A 156 16.87 -20.39 -8.39
N ILE A 157 15.56 -20.16 -8.19
CA ILE A 157 14.49 -20.68 -9.08
C ILE A 157 13.58 -19.57 -9.63
N VAL A 158 13.85 -18.30 -9.36
CA VAL A 158 12.98 -17.18 -9.77
C VAL A 158 12.89 -17.07 -11.30
N GLU A 159 13.98 -17.29 -12.02
CA GLU A 159 14.01 -17.22 -13.48
C GLU A 159 13.10 -18.28 -14.12
N ASN A 160 13.06 -19.50 -13.54
CA ASN A 160 12.15 -20.54 -14.00
C ASN A 160 10.68 -20.11 -13.86
N LEU A 161 10.34 -19.48 -12.73
CA LEU A 161 8.98 -18.98 -12.50
C LEU A 161 8.64 -17.86 -13.50
N ILE A 162 9.53 -16.88 -13.68
CA ILE A 162 9.33 -15.77 -14.62
C ILE A 162 9.13 -16.30 -16.05
N LYS A 163 9.97 -17.26 -16.47
CA LYS A 163 9.85 -17.89 -17.78
C LYS A 163 8.48 -18.54 -17.97
N LEU A 164 8.04 -19.37 -17.02
CA LEU A 164 6.73 -20.03 -17.10
C LEU A 164 5.55 -19.04 -17.14
N LEU A 165 5.64 -17.95 -16.39
CA LEU A 165 4.62 -16.89 -16.40
C LEU A 165 4.59 -16.14 -17.72
N THR A 166 5.75 -15.80 -18.29
CA THR A 166 5.86 -15.10 -19.58
C THR A 166 5.46 -15.99 -20.76
N ASP A 167 5.78 -17.28 -20.73
CA ASP A 167 5.34 -18.27 -21.71
C ASP A 167 3.79 -18.40 -21.74
N LYS A 168 3.12 -18.00 -20.65
CA LYS A 168 1.64 -17.92 -20.53
C LYS A 168 1.10 -16.50 -20.73
N ASP A 169 1.83 -15.66 -21.44
CA ASP A 169 1.42 -14.30 -21.83
C ASP A 169 1.32 -13.28 -20.68
N ALA A 170 1.99 -13.52 -19.56
CA ALA A 170 2.18 -12.48 -18.55
C ALA A 170 3.22 -11.46 -19.05
N LYS A 171 2.80 -10.21 -19.27
CA LYS A 171 3.66 -9.17 -19.83
C LYS A 171 4.54 -8.52 -18.75
N PRO A 172 5.87 -8.50 -18.90
CA PRO A 172 6.73 -7.73 -18.02
C PRO A 172 6.40 -6.23 -18.09
N ILE A 173 6.29 -5.58 -16.92
CA ILE A 173 6.01 -4.15 -16.83
C ILE A 173 7.03 -3.41 -15.97
N GLY A 174 7.23 -2.14 -16.29
CA GLY A 174 8.11 -1.23 -15.55
C GLY A 174 7.41 -0.42 -14.44
N LEU A 175 8.17 0.51 -13.85
CA LEU A 175 7.72 1.40 -12.77
C LEU A 175 6.57 2.32 -13.18
N GLY A 176 6.60 2.84 -14.42
CA GLY A 176 5.54 3.73 -14.91
C GLY A 176 4.16 3.08 -14.92
N ALA A 177 4.06 1.81 -15.36
CA ALA A 177 2.80 1.08 -15.33
C ALA A 177 2.34 0.82 -13.88
N ARG A 178 3.26 0.47 -12.97
CA ARG A 178 2.96 0.30 -11.54
C ARG A 178 2.39 1.59 -10.94
N ASP A 179 3.04 2.74 -11.19
CA ASP A 179 2.59 4.02 -10.64
C ASP A 179 1.23 4.45 -11.19
N THR A 180 1.01 4.25 -12.48
CA THR A 180 -0.29 4.55 -13.11
C THR A 180 -1.41 3.67 -12.51
N LEU A 181 -1.21 2.37 -12.41
CA LEU A 181 -2.20 1.43 -11.90
C LEU A 181 -2.53 1.69 -10.42
N ARG A 182 -1.52 1.91 -9.56
CA ARG A 182 -1.77 2.21 -8.14
C ARG A 182 -2.56 3.50 -7.98
N LEU A 183 -2.26 4.53 -8.80
CA LEU A 183 -2.94 5.82 -8.75
C LEU A 183 -4.40 5.69 -9.19
N GLU A 184 -4.69 4.98 -10.28
CA GLU A 184 -6.06 4.68 -10.70
C GLU A 184 -6.84 3.92 -9.61
N ALA A 185 -6.16 3.03 -8.88
CA ALA A 185 -6.71 2.30 -7.74
C ALA A 185 -6.80 3.14 -6.44
N GLY A 186 -6.33 4.39 -6.44
CA GLY A 186 -6.36 5.28 -5.28
C GLY A 186 -5.45 4.82 -4.12
N LEU A 187 -4.39 4.05 -4.43
CA LEU A 187 -3.44 3.54 -3.44
C LEU A 187 -2.31 4.56 -3.22
N CYS A 188 -1.97 4.78 -1.95
CA CYS A 188 -0.90 5.70 -1.56
C CYS A 188 0.48 5.18 -1.97
N LEU A 189 1.40 6.10 -2.18
CA LEU A 189 2.83 5.84 -2.31
C LEU A 189 3.56 6.64 -1.24
N TYR A 190 4.41 5.96 -0.46
CA TYR A 190 5.26 6.64 0.52
C TYR A 190 6.24 7.62 -0.18
N GLY A 191 6.44 8.76 0.43
CA GLY A 191 7.17 9.89 -0.16
C GLY A 191 6.30 10.85 -0.98
N HIS A 192 5.07 10.46 -1.33
CA HIS A 192 4.09 11.26 -2.06
C HIS A 192 2.85 11.54 -1.20
N GLU A 193 1.95 10.56 -1.05
CA GLU A 193 0.77 10.68 -0.19
C GLU A 193 1.07 10.49 1.29
N LEU A 194 2.11 9.74 1.62
CA LEU A 194 2.50 9.41 3.00
C LEU A 194 3.92 9.90 3.28
N ASN A 195 4.11 10.45 4.47
CA ASN A 195 5.39 10.85 5.02
C ASN A 195 5.26 11.05 6.54
N GLN A 196 6.35 11.44 7.19
CA GLN A 196 6.40 11.59 8.66
C GLN A 196 5.56 12.77 9.21
N GLU A 197 5.02 13.65 8.37
CA GLU A 197 4.15 14.77 8.75
C GLU A 197 2.66 14.50 8.48
N ILE A 198 2.36 13.37 7.87
CA ILE A 198 1.00 12.94 7.53
C ILE A 198 0.61 11.74 8.38
N ASN A 199 -0.47 11.85 9.11
CA ASN A 199 -1.01 10.72 9.85
C ASN A 199 -2.07 9.94 9.04
N PRO A 200 -2.42 8.71 9.45
CA PRO A 200 -3.37 7.87 8.72
C PRO A 200 -4.78 8.47 8.58
N ILE A 201 -5.20 9.40 9.45
CA ILE A 201 -6.53 10.01 9.39
C ILE A 201 -6.55 11.05 8.25
N GLN A 202 -5.54 11.91 8.20
CA GLN A 202 -5.34 12.85 7.10
C GLN A 202 -5.24 12.14 5.75
N ALA A 203 -4.53 10.99 5.72
CA ALA A 203 -4.39 10.17 4.51
C ALA A 203 -5.68 9.45 4.09
N ASN A 204 -6.78 9.57 4.86
CA ASN A 204 -8.04 8.85 4.65
C ASN A 204 -7.83 7.32 4.67
N LEU A 205 -6.98 6.85 5.60
CA LEU A 205 -6.60 5.44 5.78
C LEU A 205 -6.94 4.92 7.19
N LYS A 206 -7.91 5.55 7.86
CA LYS A 206 -8.40 5.13 9.18
C LYS A 206 -8.67 3.62 9.30
N TRP A 207 -9.09 2.99 8.21
CA TRP A 207 -9.39 1.56 8.14
C TRP A 207 -8.17 0.66 8.34
N ALA A 208 -6.95 1.15 8.12
CA ALA A 208 -5.70 0.41 8.29
C ALA A 208 -5.20 0.40 9.76
N ILE A 209 -5.88 1.14 10.64
CA ILE A 209 -5.75 1.03 12.09
C ILE A 209 -6.83 0.06 12.59
N SER A 210 -6.49 -0.99 13.32
CA SER A 210 -7.48 -1.92 13.89
C SER A 210 -8.55 -1.20 14.71
N LYS A 211 -9.79 -1.69 14.64
CA LYS A 211 -10.92 -1.04 15.35
C LYS A 211 -10.60 -0.84 16.82
N LYS A 212 -10.15 -1.88 17.50
CA LYS A 212 -9.78 -1.83 18.91
C LYS A 212 -8.69 -0.79 19.18
N ARG A 213 -7.65 -0.71 18.34
CA ARG A 213 -6.54 0.26 18.51
C ARG A 213 -7.00 1.71 18.30
N ARG A 214 -8.05 1.94 17.50
CA ARG A 214 -8.70 3.26 17.37
C ARG A 214 -9.52 3.67 18.63
N GLU A 215 -9.84 2.71 19.47
CA GLU A 215 -10.60 2.93 20.72
C GLU A 215 -9.64 3.02 21.92
N THR A 216 -8.67 2.11 22.01
CA THR A 216 -7.80 1.95 23.18
C THR A 216 -6.41 2.57 23.04
N GLY A 217 -5.97 2.89 21.84
CA GLY A 217 -4.61 3.40 21.59
C GLY A 217 -3.52 2.39 21.92
N GLY A 218 -2.48 2.85 22.62
CA GLY A 218 -1.35 2.04 23.08
C GLY A 218 -0.27 1.83 22.02
N PHE A 219 -0.17 2.73 21.03
CA PHE A 219 0.89 2.79 20.03
C PHE A 219 1.43 4.22 19.92
N LYS A 220 2.60 4.38 19.34
CA LYS A 220 3.25 5.69 19.14
C LYS A 220 2.32 6.67 18.43
N GLY A 221 2.36 7.95 18.82
CA GLY A 221 1.58 9.02 18.20
C GLY A 221 0.07 8.95 18.43
N TRP A 222 -0.40 8.04 19.29
CA TRP A 222 -1.83 7.84 19.57
C TRP A 222 -2.57 9.12 19.96
N GLU A 223 -1.99 9.96 20.81
CA GLU A 223 -2.69 11.15 21.30
C GLU A 223 -3.05 12.13 20.18
N ASN A 224 -2.18 12.28 19.17
CA ASN A 224 -2.47 13.12 18.00
C ASN A 224 -3.48 12.46 17.07
N ILE A 225 -3.34 11.15 16.82
CA ILE A 225 -4.31 10.39 16.02
C ILE A 225 -5.69 10.40 16.67
N LYS A 226 -5.78 10.28 17.99
CA LYS A 226 -7.02 10.36 18.75
C LYS A 226 -7.72 11.71 18.60
N LYS A 227 -6.96 12.82 18.68
CA LYS A 227 -7.50 14.17 18.45
C LYS A 227 -8.13 14.28 17.04
N ASP A 228 -7.42 13.79 16.04
CA ASP A 228 -7.91 13.83 14.65
C ASP A 228 -9.12 12.90 14.42
N LEU A 229 -9.19 11.76 15.11
CA LEU A 229 -10.34 10.88 15.10
C LEU A 229 -11.59 11.52 15.71
N GLN A 230 -11.42 12.32 16.77
CA GLN A 230 -12.51 12.98 17.52
C GLN A 230 -12.95 14.29 16.90
N ASN A 231 -12.00 15.14 16.50
CA ASN A 231 -12.26 16.51 16.07
C ASN A 231 -12.25 16.69 14.55
N GLY A 232 -11.85 15.64 13.80
CA GLY A 232 -11.56 15.75 12.37
C GLY A 232 -10.18 16.35 12.10
N VAL A 233 -9.79 16.39 10.85
CA VAL A 233 -8.48 16.84 10.37
C VAL A 233 -8.58 18.18 9.65
N SER A 234 -7.52 18.99 9.70
CA SER A 234 -7.46 20.28 8.99
C SER A 234 -7.31 20.09 7.46
N LYS A 235 -6.62 19.02 7.05
CA LYS A 235 -6.43 18.63 5.64
C LYS A 235 -6.70 17.15 5.46
N ILE A 236 -7.17 16.76 4.28
CA ILE A 236 -7.48 15.36 3.99
C ILE A 236 -7.12 15.01 2.54
N ARG A 237 -6.66 13.78 2.33
CA ARG A 237 -6.37 13.25 1.01
C ARG A 237 -7.65 12.98 0.23
N VAL A 238 -7.67 13.47 -1.01
CA VAL A 238 -8.78 13.32 -1.96
C VAL A 238 -8.28 12.87 -3.33
N GLY A 239 -9.18 12.32 -4.14
CA GLY A 239 -9.00 12.22 -5.57
C GLY A 239 -9.29 13.56 -6.23
N VAL A 240 -8.58 13.87 -7.30
CA VAL A 240 -8.79 15.06 -8.12
C VAL A 240 -8.92 14.64 -9.58
N LYS A 241 -9.98 15.10 -10.26
CA LYS A 241 -10.19 14.94 -11.70
C LYS A 241 -10.02 16.29 -12.40
N PRO A 242 -8.88 16.52 -13.07
CA PRO A 242 -8.71 17.67 -13.94
C PRO A 242 -9.70 17.64 -15.11
N ALA A 243 -10.14 18.81 -15.57
CA ALA A 243 -10.95 18.92 -16.77
C ALA A 243 -10.11 18.69 -18.05
N GLY A 244 -10.74 18.09 -19.07
CA GLY A 244 -10.12 17.84 -20.35
C GLY A 244 -8.92 16.88 -20.27
N LYS A 245 -7.78 17.26 -20.86
CA LYS A 245 -6.55 16.46 -20.95
C LYS A 245 -5.42 16.99 -20.08
N ILE A 246 -5.69 17.88 -19.14
CA ILE A 246 -4.69 18.51 -18.29
C ILE A 246 -4.19 17.49 -17.25
N ILE A 247 -2.89 17.25 -17.18
CA ILE A 247 -2.26 16.37 -16.19
C ILE A 247 -1.67 17.27 -15.09
N ALA A 248 -2.19 17.13 -13.86
CA ALA A 248 -1.64 17.75 -12.67
C ALA A 248 -0.57 16.83 -12.07
N ARG A 249 0.67 17.29 -12.06
CA ARG A 249 1.79 16.56 -11.46
C ARG A 249 1.94 16.91 -9.98
N GLU A 250 2.75 16.13 -9.28
CA GLU A 250 3.19 16.44 -7.92
C GLU A 250 3.63 17.91 -7.78
N GLY A 251 3.28 18.54 -6.65
CA GLY A 251 3.56 19.97 -6.40
C GLY A 251 2.58 20.94 -7.05
N THR A 252 1.65 20.48 -7.89
CA THR A 252 0.60 21.35 -8.47
C THR A 252 -0.29 21.90 -7.37
N LYS A 253 -0.40 23.22 -7.27
CA LYS A 253 -1.26 23.91 -6.28
C LYS A 253 -2.73 23.75 -6.63
N ILE A 254 -3.55 23.61 -5.59
CA ILE A 254 -5.01 23.53 -5.67
C ILE A 254 -5.61 24.80 -5.06
N TYR A 255 -6.57 25.39 -5.76
CA TYR A 255 -7.27 26.61 -5.33
C TYR A 255 -8.79 26.36 -5.26
N SER A 256 -9.44 27.10 -4.39
CA SER A 256 -10.91 27.23 -4.41
C SER A 256 -11.36 28.04 -5.65
N ASN A 257 -12.65 28.01 -5.94
CA ASN A 257 -13.23 28.86 -7.00
C ASN A 257 -13.08 30.37 -6.73
N THR A 258 -12.85 30.75 -5.47
CA THR A 258 -12.61 32.17 -5.07
C THR A 258 -11.13 32.56 -5.11
N GLY A 259 -10.24 31.60 -5.50
CA GLY A 259 -8.79 31.83 -5.63
C GLY A 259 -7.96 31.61 -4.37
N GLU A 260 -8.56 31.14 -3.25
CA GLU A 260 -7.82 30.72 -2.05
C GLU A 260 -6.98 29.48 -2.35
N GLU A 261 -5.69 29.45 -1.99
CA GLU A 261 -4.88 28.23 -2.03
C GLU A 261 -5.35 27.28 -0.93
N ILE A 262 -5.83 26.10 -1.34
CA ILE A 262 -6.50 25.14 -0.46
C ILE A 262 -5.77 23.82 -0.34
N GLY A 263 -4.75 23.56 -1.16
CA GLY A 263 -4.06 22.30 -1.13
C GLY A 263 -3.02 22.11 -2.22
N ILE A 264 -2.54 20.86 -2.31
CA ILE A 264 -1.48 20.48 -3.23
C ILE A 264 -1.71 19.05 -3.78
N ILE A 265 -1.36 18.82 -5.03
CA ILE A 265 -1.31 17.50 -5.66
C ILE A 265 -0.05 16.75 -5.20
N THR A 266 -0.21 15.51 -4.80
CA THR A 266 0.88 14.61 -4.40
C THR A 266 1.26 13.61 -5.48
N SER A 267 0.30 13.21 -6.31
CA SER A 267 0.52 12.32 -7.46
C SER A 267 -0.48 12.63 -8.58
N GLY A 268 -0.04 12.51 -9.83
CA GLY A 268 -0.93 12.71 -10.95
C GLY A 268 -0.40 12.15 -12.26
N THR A 269 -1.31 11.57 -13.06
CA THR A 269 -1.00 10.97 -14.35
C THR A 269 -2.22 10.97 -15.27
N TYR A 270 -2.01 10.51 -16.51
CA TYR A 270 -3.11 10.05 -17.33
C TYR A 270 -3.43 8.60 -17.01
N GLY A 271 -4.65 8.29 -16.64
CA GLY A 271 -5.12 6.95 -16.31
C GLY A 271 -5.66 6.23 -17.55
N PRO A 272 -4.94 5.22 -18.11
CA PRO A 272 -5.39 4.51 -19.31
C PRO A 272 -6.69 3.74 -19.09
N SER A 273 -6.88 3.15 -17.90
CA SER A 273 -8.08 2.35 -17.60
C SER A 273 -9.34 3.21 -17.48
N VAL A 274 -9.19 4.45 -16.99
CA VAL A 274 -10.30 5.41 -16.88
C VAL A 274 -10.35 6.41 -18.03
N ASN A 275 -9.38 6.34 -18.95
CA ASN A 275 -9.24 7.19 -20.14
C ASN A 275 -9.33 8.69 -19.82
N SER A 276 -8.72 9.11 -18.73
CA SER A 276 -8.76 10.52 -18.28
C SER A 276 -7.58 10.85 -17.35
N PRO A 277 -7.19 12.14 -17.22
CA PRO A 277 -6.28 12.56 -16.18
C PRO A 277 -6.87 12.28 -14.80
N VAL A 278 -6.01 11.77 -13.89
CA VAL A 278 -6.33 11.51 -12.49
C VAL A 278 -5.19 11.98 -11.62
N ALA A 279 -5.52 12.48 -10.44
CA ALA A 279 -4.53 12.92 -9.47
C ALA A 279 -5.02 12.65 -8.04
N MET A 280 -4.10 12.54 -7.10
CA MET A 280 -4.39 12.58 -5.66
C MET A 280 -3.67 13.78 -5.05
N GLY A 281 -4.21 14.28 -3.97
CA GLY A 281 -3.61 15.40 -3.25
C GLY A 281 -4.31 15.65 -1.92
N TYR A 282 -3.80 16.61 -1.19
CA TYR A 282 -4.39 17.08 0.05
C TYR A 282 -5.09 18.39 -0.14
N VAL A 283 -6.28 18.52 0.41
CA VAL A 283 -7.04 19.77 0.46
C VAL A 283 -7.45 20.08 1.91
N LYS A 284 -7.64 21.37 2.25
CA LYS A 284 -8.28 21.74 3.51
C LYS A 284 -9.64 21.04 3.61
N SER A 285 -9.95 20.43 4.76
CA SER A 285 -11.10 19.53 4.91
C SER A 285 -12.44 20.13 4.49
N LYS A 286 -12.64 21.43 4.69
CA LYS A 286 -13.87 22.13 4.25
C LYS A 286 -14.12 22.11 2.73
N PHE A 287 -13.10 21.73 1.93
CA PHE A 287 -13.19 21.63 0.47
C PHE A 287 -13.16 20.19 -0.06
N SER A 288 -13.21 19.18 0.81
CA SER A 288 -13.04 17.78 0.44
C SER A 288 -14.29 17.07 -0.07
N GLU A 289 -15.43 17.76 -0.12
CA GLU A 289 -16.70 17.20 -0.60
C GLU A 289 -16.56 16.72 -2.05
N ILE A 290 -17.11 15.52 -2.33
CA ILE A 290 -17.07 14.93 -3.68
C ILE A 290 -17.85 15.84 -4.64
N ASP A 291 -17.32 15.99 -5.87
CA ASP A 291 -17.78 16.88 -6.95
C ASP A 291 -17.63 18.38 -6.64
N ASN A 292 -17.02 18.76 -5.51
CA ASN A 292 -16.66 20.15 -5.27
C ASN A 292 -15.74 20.66 -6.39
N LYS A 293 -16.09 21.78 -7.00
CA LYS A 293 -15.32 22.43 -8.05
C LYS A 293 -14.12 23.16 -7.46
N ILE A 294 -12.96 22.92 -8.02
CA ILE A 294 -11.68 23.49 -7.62
C ILE A 294 -10.88 23.89 -8.85
N LEU A 295 -9.81 24.64 -8.64
CA LEU A 295 -8.87 25.00 -9.69
C LEU A 295 -7.49 24.39 -9.38
N ILE A 296 -6.77 23.98 -10.42
CA ILE A 296 -5.38 23.50 -10.33
C ILE A 296 -4.49 24.39 -11.17
N GLU A 297 -3.29 24.71 -10.69
CA GLU A 297 -2.36 25.58 -11.39
C GLU A 297 -1.30 24.78 -12.15
N VAL A 298 -1.48 24.67 -13.47
CA VAL A 298 -0.52 23.98 -14.34
C VAL A 298 0.14 24.98 -15.28
N ARG A 299 1.46 25.07 -15.25
CA ARG A 299 2.25 26.01 -16.09
C ARG A 299 1.80 27.46 -15.95
N GLY A 300 1.52 27.92 -14.73
CA GLY A 300 1.09 29.28 -14.42
C GLY A 300 -0.34 29.63 -14.84
N LYS A 301 -1.14 28.65 -15.27
CA LYS A 301 -2.55 28.82 -15.62
C LYS A 301 -3.44 28.00 -14.72
N LYS A 302 -4.56 28.59 -14.28
CA LYS A 302 -5.57 27.87 -13.50
C LYS A 302 -6.52 27.14 -14.46
N HIS A 303 -6.71 25.84 -14.19
CA HIS A 303 -7.58 24.95 -14.93
C HIS A 303 -8.64 24.38 -14.00
N GLU A 304 -9.83 24.17 -14.53
CA GLU A 304 -10.93 23.54 -13.79
C GLU A 304 -10.58 22.10 -13.43
N ALA A 305 -10.97 21.70 -12.24
CA ALA A 305 -10.92 20.34 -11.74
C ALA A 305 -12.05 20.13 -10.73
N LYS A 306 -12.25 18.89 -10.32
CA LYS A 306 -13.16 18.56 -9.23
C LYS A 306 -12.59 17.53 -8.28
N VAL A 307 -13.01 17.61 -7.02
CA VAL A 307 -12.78 16.57 -6.04
C VAL A 307 -13.51 15.30 -6.47
N SER A 308 -12.86 14.17 -6.39
CA SER A 308 -13.38 12.89 -6.85
C SER A 308 -13.27 11.81 -5.77
N LYS A 309 -14.20 10.87 -5.82
CA LYS A 309 -14.11 9.65 -5.03
C LYS A 309 -12.92 8.81 -5.46
N LEU A 310 -12.28 8.16 -4.49
CA LEU A 310 -11.29 7.10 -4.69
C LEU A 310 -11.92 5.73 -4.43
N PRO A 311 -11.56 4.69 -5.18
CA PRO A 311 -10.65 4.68 -6.32
C PRO A 311 -11.26 5.30 -7.59
N PHE A 312 -10.43 5.70 -8.54
CA PHE A 312 -10.88 6.13 -9.87
C PHE A 312 -11.34 4.97 -10.74
N TYR A 313 -10.67 3.83 -10.59
CA TYR A 313 -10.99 2.56 -11.24
C TYR A 313 -11.58 1.58 -10.22
N LYS A 314 -12.65 0.88 -10.58
CA LYS A 314 -13.31 -0.07 -9.67
C LYS A 314 -12.43 -1.27 -9.41
N LYS A 315 -12.07 -1.49 -8.15
CA LYS A 315 -11.25 -2.63 -7.71
C LYS A 315 -11.98 -3.96 -7.93
N SER A 316 -11.24 -4.99 -8.39
CA SER A 316 -11.75 -6.32 -8.73
C SER A 316 -11.17 -7.44 -7.84
N TYR A 317 -10.95 -7.18 -6.57
CA TYR A 317 -10.42 -8.17 -5.64
C TYR A 317 -11.41 -9.31 -5.39
N VAL A 318 -10.90 -10.55 -5.40
CA VAL A 318 -11.66 -11.74 -4.99
C VAL A 318 -11.69 -11.81 -3.46
N LYS A 319 -12.88 -11.78 -2.88
CA LYS A 319 -13.12 -11.78 -1.43
C LYS A 319 -13.26 -13.18 -0.86
#